data_abab18c1a3cfecdecd6858e6452ccf0d
#
_entry.id   abab18c1a3cfecdecd6858e6452ccf0d
#
_cell.length_a   1.000
_cell.length_b   1.000
_cell.length_c   1.000
_cell.angle_alpha   90.00
_cell.angle_beta   90.00
_cell.angle_gamma   90.00
#
_symmetry.space_group_name_H-M   'P 1'
#
loop_
_entity.id
_entity.type
_entity.pdbx_description
1 polymer ?
#
loop_
_entity_poly.entity_id
_entity_poly.type
_entity_poly.pdbx_seq_one_letter_code
_entity_poly.pdbx_strand_id
1 'polypeptide(L)'
;MEPSESSTRELTLEEAVSFAILLQQNEQLAEAHEVFRRVLETAPDHPRALHYAGVLAHQQGRNSEALALIERSLALVPDQADWYSNLGIVLQADDRLDRAIDAYRRAIAIDPSHANAHSNLGVLLRATGKPVEAEAAYRAAIRLKPEHIDAYTNLGILLNGLKRTEEAAACYCKVITLRPKHREARKLLALAHCTLGEVDKAVDIFEEWLEEEPGDPIARHMLAACTGRDVPERASNGFVETTFDSFAASFESKLARLSYRAPALVAAMLEDSGLEHSHRLEVLDAGCGTGLCGALVAPFARRLVGVDLSQGMLAHAKEKNVYHALIKAELTDYLRDNSEGFDLIVSTDTLVYFGDLKGVIAALAGALRPNGLLVFTLEQAAGGSAGVDYRLELHGRYSHSQAYVERLLTFSGLQSKIVQAQLRTEAGAAVPGLVIRAAKSVSVQQAEV
;
A
#
# COMPACT_ATOMS: atom_id res chain seq x y z
N MET A 1 5.98 -13.16 62.48
CA MET A 1 5.37 -13.28 61.16
C MET A 1 6.52 -13.49 60.20
N GLU A 2 6.78 -14.72 59.81
CA GLU A 2 7.78 -15.08 58.82
C GLU A 2 7.25 -14.68 57.43
N PRO A 3 8.12 -14.15 56.53
CA PRO A 3 7.70 -13.88 55.18
C PRO A 3 7.43 -15.20 54.45
N SER A 4 6.25 -15.33 53.85
CA SER A 4 5.85 -16.48 53.02
C SER A 4 6.88 -16.68 51.91
N GLU A 5 7.57 -17.81 51.89
CA GLU A 5 8.35 -18.30 50.77
C GLU A 5 7.46 -18.34 49.56
N SER A 6 7.69 -17.43 48.61
CA SER A 6 7.18 -17.55 47.25
C SER A 6 7.82 -18.79 46.63
N SER A 7 7.11 -19.91 46.62
CA SER A 7 7.58 -21.10 45.92
C SER A 7 7.76 -20.78 44.43
N THR A 8 8.98 -20.50 44.04
CA THR A 8 9.38 -20.46 42.62
C THR A 8 9.25 -21.88 42.08
N ARG A 9 8.15 -22.12 41.35
CA ARG A 9 7.96 -23.39 40.64
C ARG A 9 8.94 -23.42 39.47
N GLU A 10 9.86 -24.38 39.47
CA GLU A 10 10.71 -24.67 38.32
C GLU A 10 9.85 -25.22 37.19
N LEU A 11 9.91 -24.60 36.02
CA LEU A 11 9.22 -25.05 34.82
C LEU A 11 10.11 -26.08 34.10
N THR A 12 9.51 -27.13 33.59
CA THR A 12 10.18 -28.00 32.59
C THR A 12 10.40 -27.23 31.30
N LEU A 13 11.32 -27.69 30.43
CA LEU A 13 11.56 -27.05 29.12
C LEU A 13 10.28 -26.95 28.27
N GLU A 14 9.44 -27.98 28.25
CA GLU A 14 8.17 -27.93 27.50
C GLU A 14 7.15 -26.97 28.11
N GLU A 15 7.08 -26.84 29.44
CA GLU A 15 6.25 -25.83 30.08
C GLU A 15 6.76 -24.41 29.78
N ALA A 16 8.09 -24.20 29.79
CA ALA A 16 8.71 -22.91 29.45
C ALA A 16 8.43 -22.52 27.99
N VAL A 17 8.55 -23.47 27.04
CA VAL A 17 8.20 -23.24 25.63
C VAL A 17 6.73 -22.89 25.47
N SER A 18 5.84 -23.63 26.15
CA SER A 18 4.40 -23.36 26.10
C SER A 18 4.04 -22.00 26.71
N PHE A 19 4.71 -21.62 27.77
CA PHE A 19 4.56 -20.27 28.36
C PHE A 19 5.07 -19.17 27.43
N ALA A 20 6.22 -19.36 26.77
CA ALA A 20 6.72 -18.39 25.79
C ALA A 20 5.77 -18.22 24.58
N ILE A 21 5.15 -19.30 24.10
CA ILE A 21 4.13 -19.24 23.05
C ILE A 21 2.92 -18.44 23.52
N LEU A 22 2.48 -18.62 24.76
CA LEU A 22 1.38 -17.83 25.33
C LEU A 22 1.73 -16.35 25.43
N LEU A 23 2.94 -16.02 25.88
CA LEU A 23 3.44 -14.62 25.90
C LEU A 23 3.43 -14.02 24.50
N GLN A 24 3.91 -14.77 23.50
CA GLN A 24 3.91 -14.34 22.11
C GLN A 24 2.50 -14.09 21.57
N GLN A 25 1.53 -14.94 21.90
CA GLN A 25 0.12 -14.78 21.54
C GLN A 25 -0.52 -13.55 22.20
N ASN A 26 -0.06 -13.17 23.40
CA ASN A 26 -0.51 -12.01 24.13
C ASN A 26 0.31 -10.73 23.80
N GLU A 27 1.08 -10.73 22.70
CA GLU A 27 1.90 -9.61 22.23
C GLU A 27 3.02 -9.19 23.19
N GLN A 28 3.34 -10.01 24.19
CA GLN A 28 4.44 -9.81 25.11
C GLN A 28 5.77 -10.33 24.50
N LEU A 29 6.18 -9.71 23.40
CA LEU A 29 7.23 -10.24 22.51
C LEU A 29 8.62 -10.23 23.16
N ALA A 30 8.91 -9.24 24.03
CA ALA A 30 10.19 -9.15 24.71
C ALA A 30 10.37 -10.26 25.76
N GLU A 31 9.32 -10.53 26.55
CA GLU A 31 9.31 -11.59 27.55
C GLU A 31 9.36 -12.98 26.88
N ALA A 32 8.59 -13.17 25.78
CA ALA A 32 8.64 -14.39 24.99
C ALA A 32 10.05 -14.65 24.45
N HIS A 33 10.73 -13.64 23.93
CA HIS A 33 12.09 -13.72 23.42
C HIS A 33 13.07 -14.19 24.51
N GLU A 34 12.99 -13.60 25.70
CA GLU A 34 13.88 -13.97 26.80
C GLU A 34 13.67 -15.42 27.25
N VAL A 35 12.43 -15.89 27.30
CA VAL A 35 12.15 -17.29 27.65
C VAL A 35 12.67 -18.25 26.57
N PHE A 36 12.42 -17.99 25.28
CA PHE A 36 12.96 -18.81 24.19
C PHE A 36 14.49 -18.84 24.20
N ARG A 37 15.14 -17.70 24.44
CA ARG A 37 16.59 -17.59 24.53
C ARG A 37 17.14 -18.55 25.62
N ARG A 38 16.57 -18.49 26.84
CA ARG A 38 16.98 -19.37 27.96
C ARG A 38 16.75 -20.85 27.67
N VAL A 39 15.62 -21.20 27.05
CA VAL A 39 15.34 -22.57 26.62
C VAL A 39 16.41 -23.04 25.64
N LEU A 40 16.73 -22.23 24.62
CA LEU A 40 17.71 -22.60 23.60
C LEU A 40 19.17 -22.56 24.10
N GLU A 41 19.49 -21.82 25.17
CA GLU A 41 20.77 -21.93 25.88
C GLU A 41 20.91 -23.26 26.59
N THR A 42 19.82 -23.77 27.16
CA THR A 42 19.80 -25.04 27.89
C THR A 42 19.70 -26.25 26.96
N ALA A 43 18.87 -26.12 25.91
CA ALA A 43 18.60 -27.15 24.91
C ALA A 43 18.65 -26.53 23.49
N PRO A 44 19.86 -26.37 22.90
CA PRO A 44 20.04 -25.69 21.62
C PRO A 44 19.25 -26.29 20.45
N ASP A 45 19.00 -27.58 20.48
CA ASP A 45 18.28 -28.33 19.45
C ASP A 45 16.83 -28.65 19.85
N HIS A 46 16.21 -27.87 20.73
CA HIS A 46 14.80 -28.07 21.08
C HIS A 46 13.89 -27.64 19.93
N PRO A 47 13.23 -28.55 19.18
CA PRO A 47 12.61 -28.25 17.89
C PRO A 47 11.48 -27.21 17.99
N ARG A 48 10.59 -27.33 18.99
CA ARG A 48 9.49 -26.39 19.21
C ARG A 48 10.01 -24.99 19.58
N ALA A 49 11.03 -24.90 20.43
CA ALA A 49 11.62 -23.62 20.81
C ALA A 49 12.24 -22.92 19.60
N LEU A 50 13.00 -23.65 18.76
CA LEU A 50 13.56 -23.13 17.52
C LEU A 50 12.46 -22.59 16.59
N HIS A 51 11.41 -23.37 16.38
CA HIS A 51 10.32 -22.98 15.51
C HIS A 51 9.64 -21.68 15.97
N TYR A 52 9.17 -21.62 17.22
CA TYR A 52 8.44 -20.47 17.73
C TYR A 52 9.34 -19.26 17.98
N ALA A 53 10.62 -19.45 18.34
CA ALA A 53 11.60 -18.37 18.32
C ALA A 53 11.78 -17.78 16.90
N GLY A 54 11.77 -18.63 15.88
CA GLY A 54 11.80 -18.20 14.48
C GLY A 54 10.55 -17.41 14.08
N VAL A 55 9.35 -17.89 14.47
CA VAL A 55 8.09 -17.13 14.24
C VAL A 55 8.15 -15.78 14.96
N LEU A 56 8.66 -15.72 16.19
CA LEU A 56 8.84 -14.47 16.94
C LEU A 56 9.85 -13.52 16.27
N ALA A 57 10.96 -14.06 15.76
CA ALA A 57 11.94 -13.24 15.02
C ALA A 57 11.31 -12.62 13.75
N HIS A 58 10.46 -13.37 13.04
CA HIS A 58 9.69 -12.84 11.91
C HIS A 58 8.74 -11.70 12.32
N GLN A 59 7.97 -11.87 13.40
CA GLN A 59 7.09 -10.81 13.93
C GLN A 59 7.85 -9.53 14.28
N GLN A 60 9.13 -9.64 14.60
CA GLN A 60 10.03 -8.52 14.88
C GLN A 60 10.81 -8.02 13.64
N GLY A 61 10.47 -8.50 12.44
CA GLY A 61 11.11 -8.12 11.17
C GLY A 61 12.49 -8.74 10.91
N ARG A 62 12.97 -9.66 11.77
CA ARG A 62 14.26 -10.33 11.65
C ARG A 62 14.18 -11.59 10.79
N ASN A 63 13.82 -11.44 9.51
CA ASN A 63 13.48 -12.55 8.62
C ASN A 63 14.64 -13.54 8.40
N SER A 64 15.89 -13.07 8.28
CA SER A 64 17.05 -13.96 8.10
C SER A 64 17.27 -14.88 9.31
N GLU A 65 17.11 -14.38 10.52
CA GLU A 65 17.17 -15.16 11.75
C GLU A 65 15.99 -16.14 11.82
N ALA A 66 14.78 -15.70 11.48
CA ALA A 66 13.58 -16.51 11.44
C ALA A 66 13.76 -17.72 10.52
N LEU A 67 14.29 -17.52 9.30
CA LEU A 67 14.56 -18.59 8.34
C LEU A 67 15.53 -19.63 8.93
N ALA A 68 16.66 -19.20 9.51
CA ALA A 68 17.65 -20.09 10.06
C ALA A 68 17.08 -20.96 11.21
N LEU A 69 16.27 -20.35 12.09
CA LEU A 69 15.66 -21.07 13.23
C LEU A 69 14.57 -22.06 12.76
N ILE A 70 13.69 -21.65 11.84
CA ILE A 70 12.61 -22.53 11.35
C ILE A 70 13.19 -23.67 10.50
N GLU A 71 14.17 -23.41 9.63
CA GLU A 71 14.82 -24.47 8.83
C GLU A 71 15.54 -25.47 9.74
N ARG A 72 16.22 -25.01 10.80
CA ARG A 72 16.83 -25.89 11.79
C ARG A 72 15.80 -26.74 12.53
N SER A 73 14.65 -26.15 12.90
CA SER A 73 13.56 -26.89 13.55
C SER A 73 12.99 -28.00 12.65
N LEU A 74 12.79 -27.69 11.35
CA LEU A 74 12.30 -28.65 10.34
C LEU A 74 13.33 -29.71 9.99
N ALA A 75 14.62 -29.45 10.10
CA ALA A 75 15.66 -30.47 9.95
C ALA A 75 15.61 -31.52 11.07
N LEU A 76 15.17 -31.11 12.27
CA LEU A 76 15.01 -32.01 13.43
C LEU A 76 13.66 -32.75 13.39
N VAL A 77 12.59 -32.10 12.95
CA VAL A 77 11.23 -32.68 12.89
C VAL A 77 10.59 -32.30 11.55
N PRO A 78 10.77 -33.11 10.50
CA PRO A 78 10.42 -32.78 9.12
C PRO A 78 8.95 -32.92 8.76
N ASP A 79 8.11 -33.50 9.62
CA ASP A 79 6.71 -33.86 9.29
C ASP A 79 5.72 -32.91 10.03
N GLN A 80 5.97 -31.59 9.98
CA GLN A 80 5.13 -30.58 10.61
C GLN A 80 4.54 -29.60 9.58
N ALA A 81 3.28 -29.82 9.20
CA ALA A 81 2.61 -29.02 8.16
C ALA A 81 2.56 -27.53 8.52
N ASP A 82 2.19 -27.20 9.77
CA ASP A 82 2.15 -25.82 10.25
C ASP A 82 3.53 -25.13 10.16
N TRP A 83 4.61 -25.87 10.43
CA TRP A 83 5.96 -25.30 10.39
C TRP A 83 6.40 -24.97 8.97
N TYR A 84 6.06 -25.83 7.99
CA TYR A 84 6.27 -25.50 6.57
C TYR A 84 5.39 -24.35 6.11
N SER A 85 4.16 -24.23 6.61
CA SER A 85 3.31 -23.08 6.33
C SER A 85 3.92 -21.78 6.86
N ASN A 86 4.46 -21.79 8.10
CA ASN A 86 5.16 -20.65 8.67
C ASN A 86 6.47 -20.33 7.93
N LEU A 87 7.24 -21.35 7.50
CA LEU A 87 8.40 -21.16 6.64
C LEU A 87 8.00 -20.43 5.34
N GLY A 88 6.88 -20.83 4.72
CA GLY A 88 6.35 -20.18 3.54
C GLY A 88 6.04 -18.71 3.76
N ILE A 89 5.46 -18.34 4.91
CA ILE A 89 5.19 -16.93 5.27
C ILE A 89 6.48 -16.14 5.35
N VAL A 90 7.50 -16.66 6.06
CA VAL A 90 8.79 -15.96 6.23
C VAL A 90 9.53 -15.84 4.90
N LEU A 91 9.54 -16.87 4.07
CA LEU A 91 10.14 -16.85 2.74
C LEU A 91 9.45 -15.85 1.81
N GLN A 92 8.13 -15.72 1.91
CA GLN A 92 7.37 -14.70 1.16
C GLN A 92 7.74 -13.29 1.61
N ALA A 93 7.91 -13.06 2.91
CA ALA A 93 8.36 -11.77 3.44
C ALA A 93 9.81 -11.42 3.09
N ASP A 94 10.63 -12.44 2.77
CA ASP A 94 12.03 -12.31 2.30
C ASP A 94 12.14 -12.31 0.76
N ASP A 95 11.01 -12.18 0.06
CA ASP A 95 10.87 -12.18 -1.42
C ASP A 95 11.41 -13.45 -2.13
N ARG A 96 11.52 -14.57 -1.40
CA ARG A 96 11.94 -15.88 -1.95
C ARG A 96 10.73 -16.68 -2.41
N LEU A 97 10.00 -16.17 -3.40
CA LEU A 97 8.66 -16.64 -3.76
C LEU A 97 8.62 -18.11 -4.19
N ASP A 98 9.60 -18.59 -4.98
CA ASP A 98 9.64 -20.00 -5.42
C ASP A 98 9.80 -20.95 -4.23
N ARG A 99 10.70 -20.62 -3.30
CA ARG A 99 10.89 -21.44 -2.08
C ARG A 99 9.65 -21.39 -1.18
N ALA A 100 8.95 -20.28 -1.12
CA ALA A 100 7.69 -20.16 -0.37
C ALA A 100 6.60 -21.04 -0.96
N ILE A 101 6.48 -21.11 -2.30
CA ILE A 101 5.58 -22.02 -3.01
C ILE A 101 5.91 -23.48 -2.64
N ASP A 102 7.18 -23.87 -2.65
CA ASP A 102 7.60 -25.23 -2.30
C ASP A 102 7.31 -25.55 -0.83
N ALA A 103 7.51 -24.59 0.09
CA ALA A 103 7.18 -24.75 1.50
C ALA A 103 5.67 -24.99 1.70
N TYR A 104 4.80 -24.19 1.07
CA TYR A 104 3.34 -24.42 1.15
C TYR A 104 2.92 -25.73 0.50
N ARG A 105 3.53 -26.13 -0.62
CA ARG A 105 3.28 -27.45 -1.22
C ARG A 105 3.70 -28.60 -0.30
N ARG A 106 4.81 -28.44 0.42
CA ARG A 106 5.24 -29.42 1.41
C ARG A 106 4.28 -29.50 2.60
N ALA A 107 3.79 -28.36 3.10
CA ALA A 107 2.75 -28.30 4.13
C ALA A 107 1.50 -29.10 3.70
N ILE A 108 1.02 -28.87 2.48
CA ILE A 108 -0.16 -29.55 1.90
C ILE A 108 0.11 -31.04 1.68
N ALA A 109 1.32 -31.41 1.32
CA ALA A 109 1.69 -32.86 1.15
C ALA A 109 1.69 -33.62 2.48
N ILE A 110 2.04 -32.93 3.59
CA ILE A 110 2.01 -33.50 4.95
C ILE A 110 0.57 -33.52 5.47
N ASP A 111 -0.14 -32.40 5.37
CA ASP A 111 -1.55 -32.28 5.73
C ASP A 111 -2.38 -31.69 4.57
N PRO A 112 -3.02 -32.54 3.76
CA PRO A 112 -3.89 -32.11 2.68
C PRO A 112 -5.10 -31.26 3.13
N SER A 113 -5.45 -31.30 4.43
CA SER A 113 -6.56 -30.53 5.01
C SER A 113 -6.16 -29.15 5.51
N HIS A 114 -4.90 -28.75 5.35
CA HIS A 114 -4.37 -27.47 5.84
C HIS A 114 -4.89 -26.29 5.01
N ALA A 115 -6.09 -25.79 5.34
CA ALA A 115 -6.78 -24.74 4.57
C ALA A 115 -5.94 -23.45 4.40
N ASN A 116 -5.21 -23.02 5.44
CA ASN A 116 -4.38 -21.81 5.36
C ASN A 116 -3.22 -21.97 4.36
N ALA A 117 -2.58 -23.15 4.30
CA ALA A 117 -1.51 -23.41 3.33
C ALA A 117 -2.03 -23.36 1.89
N HIS A 118 -3.24 -23.91 1.63
CA HIS A 118 -3.90 -23.79 0.33
C HIS A 118 -4.18 -22.30 -0.01
N SER A 119 -4.72 -21.52 0.91
CA SER A 119 -5.00 -20.10 0.69
C SER A 119 -3.72 -19.30 0.39
N ASN A 120 -2.67 -19.49 1.20
CA ASN A 120 -1.39 -18.81 1.04
C ASN A 120 -0.67 -19.19 -0.26
N LEU A 121 -0.71 -20.48 -0.64
CA LEU A 121 -0.24 -20.95 -1.95
C LEU A 121 -0.97 -20.22 -3.08
N GLY A 122 -2.30 -20.08 -2.99
CA GLY A 122 -3.11 -19.36 -3.95
C GLY A 122 -2.65 -17.88 -4.11
N VAL A 123 -2.28 -17.20 -3.01
CA VAL A 123 -1.74 -15.83 -3.06
C VAL A 123 -0.46 -15.78 -3.89
N LEU A 124 0.48 -16.67 -3.66
CA LEU A 124 1.75 -16.71 -4.39
C LEU A 124 1.56 -17.12 -5.86
N LEU A 125 0.71 -18.10 -6.13
CA LEU A 125 0.41 -18.52 -7.50
C LEU A 125 -0.22 -17.38 -8.31
N ARG A 126 -1.13 -16.61 -7.71
CA ARG A 126 -1.66 -15.39 -8.32
C ARG A 126 -0.56 -14.36 -8.57
N ALA A 127 0.31 -14.15 -7.59
CA ALA A 127 1.42 -13.22 -7.69
C ALA A 127 2.42 -13.58 -8.81
N THR A 128 2.64 -14.87 -9.02
CA THR A 128 3.57 -15.41 -10.04
C THR A 128 2.90 -15.68 -11.40
N GLY A 129 1.68 -15.15 -11.63
CA GLY A 129 1.01 -15.24 -12.92
C GLY A 129 0.40 -16.60 -13.25
N LYS A 130 0.05 -17.41 -12.24
CA LYS A 130 -0.59 -18.72 -12.38
C LYS A 130 -2.04 -18.73 -11.89
N PRO A 131 -2.95 -17.98 -12.57
CA PRO A 131 -4.30 -17.73 -12.07
C PRO A 131 -5.16 -18.99 -11.93
N VAL A 132 -5.01 -19.96 -12.83
CA VAL A 132 -5.79 -21.22 -12.78
C VAL A 132 -5.42 -22.06 -11.55
N GLU A 133 -4.12 -22.17 -11.26
CA GLU A 133 -3.65 -22.90 -10.07
C GLU A 133 -4.04 -22.13 -8.78
N ALA A 134 -3.98 -20.79 -8.81
CA ALA A 134 -4.41 -19.95 -7.69
C ALA A 134 -5.89 -20.16 -7.38
N GLU A 135 -6.76 -20.15 -8.39
CA GLU A 135 -8.20 -20.42 -8.22
C GLU A 135 -8.45 -21.79 -7.59
N ALA A 136 -7.76 -22.82 -8.08
CA ALA A 136 -7.88 -24.17 -7.55
C ALA A 136 -7.47 -24.22 -6.06
N ALA A 137 -6.40 -23.55 -5.69
CA ALA A 137 -5.90 -23.47 -4.32
C ALA A 137 -6.89 -22.74 -3.38
N TYR A 138 -7.43 -21.58 -3.79
CA TYR A 138 -8.45 -20.87 -3.00
C TYR A 138 -9.73 -21.69 -2.83
N ARG A 139 -10.21 -22.34 -3.91
CA ARG A 139 -11.38 -23.22 -3.84
C ARG A 139 -11.13 -24.43 -2.93
N ALA A 140 -9.91 -24.97 -2.89
CA ALA A 140 -9.53 -26.02 -1.94
C ALA A 140 -9.60 -25.50 -0.49
N ALA A 141 -9.02 -24.34 -0.20
CA ALA A 141 -9.09 -23.72 1.12
C ALA A 141 -10.54 -23.54 1.60
N ILE A 142 -11.43 -23.05 0.71
CA ILE A 142 -12.84 -22.83 0.99
C ILE A 142 -13.58 -24.17 1.24
N ARG A 143 -13.29 -25.22 0.48
CA ARG A 143 -13.90 -26.55 0.73
C ARG A 143 -13.49 -27.12 2.07
N LEU A 144 -12.24 -26.93 2.48
CA LEU A 144 -11.71 -27.39 3.76
C LEU A 144 -12.23 -26.56 4.93
N LYS A 145 -12.35 -25.24 4.74
CA LYS A 145 -12.85 -24.32 5.75
C LYS A 145 -13.85 -23.36 5.13
N PRO A 146 -15.17 -23.67 5.16
CA PRO A 146 -16.23 -22.86 4.52
C PRO A 146 -16.38 -21.42 5.06
N GLU A 147 -15.80 -21.11 6.21
CA GLU A 147 -15.74 -19.77 6.80
C GLU A 147 -14.39 -19.08 6.58
N HIS A 148 -13.56 -19.52 5.64
CA HIS A 148 -12.24 -18.93 5.39
C HIS A 148 -12.34 -17.59 4.65
N ILE A 149 -12.46 -16.50 5.40
CA ILE A 149 -12.67 -15.15 4.90
C ILE A 149 -11.62 -14.74 3.87
N ASP A 150 -10.33 -14.93 4.18
CA ASP A 150 -9.24 -14.53 3.30
C ASP A 150 -9.25 -15.29 1.97
N ALA A 151 -9.63 -16.58 1.99
CA ALA A 151 -9.73 -17.35 0.75
C ALA A 151 -10.87 -16.85 -0.16
N TYR A 152 -12.03 -16.48 0.41
CA TYR A 152 -13.11 -15.86 -0.37
C TYR A 152 -12.70 -14.49 -0.89
N THR A 153 -12.09 -13.65 -0.07
CA THR A 153 -11.65 -12.30 -0.49
C THR A 153 -10.64 -12.41 -1.63
N ASN A 154 -9.62 -13.27 -1.48
CA ASN A 154 -8.59 -13.45 -2.50
C ASN A 154 -9.11 -14.11 -3.78
N LEU A 155 -10.04 -15.06 -3.67
CA LEU A 155 -10.73 -15.64 -4.83
C LEU A 155 -11.54 -14.58 -5.57
N GLY A 156 -12.29 -13.75 -4.86
CA GLY A 156 -13.04 -12.64 -5.45
C GLY A 156 -12.13 -11.65 -6.19
N ILE A 157 -11.01 -11.27 -5.60
CA ILE A 157 -10.01 -10.40 -6.25
C ILE A 157 -9.46 -11.06 -7.53
N LEU A 158 -9.13 -12.35 -7.47
CA LEU A 158 -8.66 -13.09 -8.64
C LEU A 158 -9.72 -13.12 -9.75
N LEU A 159 -10.96 -13.49 -9.41
CA LEU A 159 -12.07 -13.61 -10.36
C LEU A 159 -12.39 -12.26 -11.02
N ASN A 160 -12.40 -11.18 -10.26
CA ASN A 160 -12.59 -9.83 -10.81
C ASN A 160 -11.47 -9.45 -11.79
N GLY A 161 -10.21 -9.78 -11.47
CA GLY A 161 -9.09 -9.61 -12.40
C GLY A 161 -9.21 -10.44 -13.67
N LEU A 162 -9.90 -11.58 -13.63
CA LEU A 162 -10.24 -12.43 -14.77
C LEU A 162 -11.52 -12.03 -15.49
N LYS A 163 -12.14 -10.89 -15.15
CA LYS A 163 -13.41 -10.38 -15.69
C LYS A 163 -14.63 -11.26 -15.37
N ARG A 164 -14.55 -12.09 -14.35
CA ARG A 164 -15.65 -12.93 -13.81
C ARG A 164 -16.28 -12.20 -12.60
N THR A 165 -16.81 -11.01 -12.86
CA THR A 165 -17.21 -10.04 -11.83
C THR A 165 -18.40 -10.51 -11.00
N GLU A 166 -19.37 -11.23 -11.60
CA GLU A 166 -20.50 -11.81 -10.86
C GLU A 166 -20.03 -12.86 -9.82
N GLU A 167 -19.08 -13.72 -10.20
CA GLU A 167 -18.53 -14.71 -9.27
C GLU A 167 -17.69 -14.03 -8.17
N ALA A 168 -17.00 -12.94 -8.50
CA ALA A 168 -16.29 -12.12 -7.52
C ALA A 168 -17.27 -11.51 -6.50
N ALA A 169 -18.36 -10.91 -6.97
CA ALA A 169 -19.42 -10.35 -6.13
C ALA A 169 -19.99 -11.41 -5.18
N ALA A 170 -20.24 -12.63 -5.66
CA ALA A 170 -20.71 -13.73 -4.82
C ALA A 170 -19.70 -14.09 -3.70
N CYS A 171 -18.39 -14.05 -3.98
CA CYS A 171 -17.37 -14.24 -2.97
C CYS A 171 -17.39 -13.14 -1.91
N TYR A 172 -17.52 -11.87 -2.31
CA TYR A 172 -17.58 -10.74 -1.38
C TYR A 172 -18.87 -10.74 -0.54
N CYS A 173 -20.01 -11.09 -1.13
CA CYS A 173 -21.26 -11.32 -0.38
C CYS A 173 -21.07 -12.38 0.71
N LYS A 174 -20.34 -13.48 0.39
CA LYS A 174 -20.05 -14.52 1.39
C LYS A 174 -19.18 -13.98 2.53
N VAL A 175 -18.17 -13.16 2.24
CA VAL A 175 -17.35 -12.50 3.27
C VAL A 175 -18.21 -11.63 4.17
N ILE A 176 -19.10 -10.80 3.59
CA ILE A 176 -19.99 -9.91 4.35
C ILE A 176 -20.97 -10.73 5.19
N THR A 177 -21.50 -11.85 4.68
CA THR A 177 -22.34 -12.78 5.46
C THR A 177 -21.59 -13.34 6.68
N LEU A 178 -20.31 -13.66 6.54
CA LEU A 178 -19.49 -14.22 7.62
C LEU A 178 -19.00 -13.12 8.60
N ARG A 179 -18.75 -11.93 8.08
CA ARG A 179 -18.27 -10.76 8.84
C ARG A 179 -18.95 -9.50 8.29
N PRO A 180 -20.13 -9.11 8.80
CA PRO A 180 -20.92 -8.00 8.25
C PRO A 180 -20.15 -6.65 8.15
N LYS A 181 -19.26 -6.36 9.10
CA LYS A 181 -18.46 -5.12 9.13
C LYS A 181 -17.09 -5.24 8.43
N HIS A 182 -16.96 -6.12 7.46
CA HIS A 182 -15.69 -6.28 6.72
C HIS A 182 -15.57 -5.18 5.65
N ARG A 183 -14.93 -4.07 5.99
CA ARG A 183 -14.83 -2.86 5.15
C ARG A 183 -14.32 -3.13 3.73
N GLU A 184 -13.22 -3.89 3.61
CA GLU A 184 -12.64 -4.21 2.30
C GLU A 184 -13.61 -5.01 1.41
N ALA A 185 -14.35 -5.97 1.98
CA ALA A 185 -15.33 -6.75 1.21
C ALA A 185 -16.52 -5.89 0.78
N ARG A 186 -17.03 -4.97 1.63
CA ARG A 186 -18.08 -4.02 1.26
C ARG A 186 -17.64 -3.14 0.09
N LYS A 187 -16.43 -2.57 0.17
CA LYS A 187 -15.85 -1.76 -0.90
C LYS A 187 -15.69 -2.55 -2.19
N LEU A 188 -15.13 -3.76 -2.14
CA LEU A 188 -14.92 -4.61 -3.30
C LEU A 188 -16.26 -5.05 -3.93
N LEU A 189 -17.28 -5.33 -3.12
CA LEU A 189 -18.63 -5.66 -3.61
C LEU A 189 -19.26 -4.47 -4.33
N ALA A 190 -19.23 -3.30 -3.74
CA ALA A 190 -19.74 -2.08 -4.37
C ALA A 190 -19.01 -1.78 -5.69
N LEU A 191 -17.68 -1.89 -5.75
CA LEU A 191 -16.92 -1.73 -6.98
C LEU A 191 -17.26 -2.80 -8.03
N ALA A 192 -17.54 -4.04 -7.61
CA ALA A 192 -18.02 -5.10 -8.53
C ALA A 192 -19.37 -4.73 -9.13
N HIS A 193 -20.32 -4.25 -8.33
CA HIS A 193 -21.61 -3.75 -8.83
C HIS A 193 -21.44 -2.56 -9.78
N CYS A 194 -20.55 -1.61 -9.50
CA CYS A 194 -20.22 -0.53 -10.44
C CYS A 194 -19.72 -1.08 -11.79
N THR A 195 -18.85 -2.11 -11.75
CA THR A 195 -18.30 -2.74 -12.96
C THR A 195 -19.38 -3.45 -13.78
N LEU A 196 -20.41 -4.00 -13.12
CA LEU A 196 -21.57 -4.63 -13.76
C LEU A 196 -22.62 -3.63 -14.25
N GLY A 197 -22.41 -2.32 -14.02
CA GLY A 197 -23.38 -1.28 -14.33
C GLY A 197 -24.54 -1.16 -13.34
N GLU A 198 -24.46 -1.87 -12.22
CA GLU A 198 -25.47 -1.91 -11.16
C GLU A 198 -25.16 -0.86 -10.08
N VAL A 199 -25.01 0.41 -10.49
CA VAL A 199 -24.56 1.51 -9.61
C VAL A 199 -25.48 1.69 -8.40
N ASP A 200 -26.78 1.49 -8.57
CA ASP A 200 -27.77 1.61 -7.47
C ASP A 200 -27.43 0.64 -6.31
N LYS A 201 -27.05 -0.61 -6.61
CA LYS A 201 -26.62 -1.57 -5.59
C LYS A 201 -25.33 -1.16 -4.88
N ALA A 202 -24.43 -0.51 -5.60
CA ALA A 202 -23.22 0.03 -4.97
C ALA A 202 -23.55 1.20 -4.03
N VAL A 203 -24.49 2.05 -4.41
CA VAL A 203 -25.00 3.14 -3.57
C VAL A 203 -25.63 2.58 -2.29
N ASP A 204 -26.53 1.59 -2.40
CA ASP A 204 -27.18 0.95 -1.26
C ASP A 204 -26.15 0.43 -0.24
N ILE A 205 -25.08 -0.23 -0.72
CA ILE A 205 -24.00 -0.74 0.15
C ILE A 205 -23.28 0.38 0.92
N PHE A 206 -23.00 1.51 0.26
CA PHE A 206 -22.32 2.63 0.92
C PHE A 206 -23.26 3.40 1.85
N GLU A 207 -24.56 3.52 1.51
CA GLU A 207 -25.57 4.14 2.36
C GLU A 207 -25.78 3.30 3.63
N GLU A 208 -25.98 1.98 3.52
CA GLU A 208 -26.05 1.06 4.67
C GLU A 208 -24.78 1.14 5.55
N TRP A 209 -23.62 1.24 4.93
CA TRP A 209 -22.37 1.40 5.67
C TRP A 209 -22.35 2.72 6.45
N LEU A 210 -22.80 3.82 5.85
CA LEU A 210 -22.86 5.12 6.50
C LEU A 210 -23.97 5.22 7.55
N GLU A 211 -25.04 4.44 7.47
CA GLU A 211 -26.02 4.30 8.56
C GLU A 211 -25.39 3.68 9.80
N GLU A 212 -24.53 2.67 9.62
CA GLU A 212 -23.80 2.03 10.73
C GLU A 212 -22.62 2.87 11.24
N GLU A 213 -21.87 3.49 10.34
CA GLU A 213 -20.66 4.26 10.62
C GLU A 213 -20.71 5.63 9.88
N PRO A 214 -21.50 6.62 10.38
CA PRO A 214 -21.72 7.90 9.66
C PRO A 214 -20.48 8.72 9.38
N GLY A 215 -19.39 8.45 10.11
CA GLY A 215 -18.10 9.11 9.97
C GLY A 215 -17.11 8.41 9.04
N ASP A 216 -17.46 7.26 8.45
CA ASP A 216 -16.51 6.49 7.67
C ASP A 216 -16.05 7.26 6.40
N PRO A 217 -14.75 7.58 6.29
CA PRO A 217 -14.26 8.41 5.19
C PRO A 217 -14.25 7.67 3.86
N ILE A 218 -14.13 6.34 3.86
CA ILE A 218 -14.12 5.52 2.64
C ILE A 218 -15.53 5.47 2.06
N ALA A 219 -16.51 5.11 2.88
CA ALA A 219 -17.89 4.99 2.43
C ALA A 219 -18.42 6.33 1.90
N ARG A 220 -18.15 7.44 2.59
CA ARG A 220 -18.56 8.78 2.16
C ARG A 220 -17.94 9.19 0.82
N HIS A 221 -16.63 9.00 0.66
CA HIS A 221 -15.93 9.36 -0.57
C HIS A 221 -16.39 8.51 -1.77
N MET A 222 -16.56 7.20 -1.55
CA MET A 222 -17.00 6.28 -2.59
C MET A 222 -18.48 6.47 -2.96
N LEU A 223 -19.34 6.83 -2.00
CA LEU A 223 -20.72 7.22 -2.30
C LEU A 223 -20.79 8.44 -3.21
N ALA A 224 -19.98 9.47 -2.92
CA ALA A 224 -19.85 10.65 -3.79
C ALA A 224 -19.36 10.27 -5.20
N ALA A 225 -18.40 9.33 -5.29
CA ALA A 225 -17.91 8.82 -6.57
C ALA A 225 -18.99 8.09 -7.38
N CYS A 226 -19.86 7.31 -6.72
CA CYS A 226 -20.95 6.57 -7.37
C CYS A 226 -22.10 7.49 -7.80
N THR A 227 -22.46 8.45 -6.96
CA THR A 227 -23.65 9.30 -7.19
C THR A 227 -23.37 10.58 -7.97
N GLY A 228 -22.11 11.05 -7.96
CA GLY A 228 -21.75 12.38 -8.45
C GLY A 228 -22.34 13.52 -7.61
N ARG A 229 -22.91 13.24 -6.43
CA ARG A 229 -23.47 14.23 -5.52
C ARG A 229 -22.49 14.51 -4.39
N ASP A 230 -22.48 15.75 -3.90
CA ASP A 230 -21.63 16.18 -2.79
C ASP A 230 -20.15 15.81 -2.98
N VAL A 231 -19.70 15.85 -4.25
CA VAL A 231 -18.32 15.54 -4.61
C VAL A 231 -17.39 16.54 -3.91
N PRO A 232 -16.49 16.08 -3.02
CA PRO A 232 -15.60 16.99 -2.33
C PRO A 232 -14.56 17.58 -3.29
N GLU A 233 -14.08 18.79 -3.00
CA GLU A 233 -13.01 19.44 -3.77
C GLU A 233 -11.70 18.63 -3.72
N ARG A 234 -11.49 17.84 -2.67
CA ARG A 234 -10.40 16.86 -2.54
C ARG A 234 -10.82 15.69 -1.65
N ALA A 235 -10.13 14.60 -1.76
CA ALA A 235 -10.25 13.49 -0.83
C ALA A 235 -9.88 13.95 0.60
N SER A 236 -10.66 13.53 1.59
CA SER A 236 -10.37 13.87 2.99
C SER A 236 -9.09 13.21 3.47
N ASN A 237 -8.40 13.82 4.44
CA ASN A 237 -7.21 13.23 5.04
C ASN A 237 -7.49 11.80 5.54
N GLY A 238 -8.63 11.60 6.22
CA GLY A 238 -9.02 10.29 6.72
C GLY A 238 -9.20 9.23 5.61
N PHE A 239 -9.74 9.61 4.43
CA PHE A 239 -9.82 8.71 3.28
C PHE A 239 -8.42 8.29 2.79
N VAL A 240 -7.52 9.26 2.63
CA VAL A 240 -6.15 9.02 2.15
C VAL A 240 -5.38 8.17 3.16
N GLU A 241 -5.34 8.58 4.44
CA GLU A 241 -4.64 7.84 5.51
C GLU A 241 -5.14 6.41 5.62
N THR A 242 -6.47 6.21 5.80
CA THR A 242 -7.05 4.87 5.97
C THR A 242 -6.78 4.00 4.75
N THR A 243 -6.86 4.57 3.55
CA THR A 243 -6.60 3.83 2.31
C THR A 243 -5.15 3.38 2.25
N PHE A 244 -4.18 4.29 2.44
CA PHE A 244 -2.76 3.98 2.24
C PHE A 244 -2.15 3.19 3.40
N ASP A 245 -2.52 3.45 4.64
CA ASP A 245 -2.05 2.67 5.79
C ASP A 245 -2.50 1.21 5.70
N SER A 246 -3.69 0.94 5.14
CA SER A 246 -4.24 -0.42 5.01
C SER A 246 -3.41 -1.35 4.12
N PHE A 247 -2.60 -0.82 3.21
CA PHE A 247 -1.83 -1.62 2.26
C PHE A 247 -0.37 -1.16 2.05
N ALA A 248 0.15 -0.31 2.93
CA ALA A 248 1.53 0.20 2.84
C ALA A 248 2.56 -0.91 2.63
N ALA A 249 2.49 -1.99 3.41
CA ALA A 249 3.39 -3.15 3.31
C ALA A 249 3.34 -3.89 1.95
N SER A 250 2.25 -3.79 1.19
CA SER A 250 2.07 -4.44 -0.11
C SER A 250 2.08 -3.47 -1.29
N PHE A 251 2.32 -2.18 -1.05
CA PHE A 251 2.15 -1.11 -2.03
C PHE A 251 3.03 -1.30 -3.27
N GLU A 252 4.34 -1.45 -3.09
CA GLU A 252 5.29 -1.60 -4.21
C GLU A 252 5.01 -2.86 -5.03
N SER A 253 4.69 -3.98 -4.37
CA SER A 253 4.34 -5.23 -5.07
C SER A 253 3.04 -5.11 -5.86
N LYS A 254 2.07 -4.32 -5.38
CA LYS A 254 0.86 -4.00 -6.14
C LYS A 254 1.16 -3.13 -7.36
N LEU A 255 1.97 -2.07 -7.19
CA LEU A 255 2.36 -1.19 -8.30
C LEU A 255 3.16 -1.92 -9.39
N ALA A 256 4.08 -2.82 -9.01
CA ALA A 256 4.83 -3.64 -9.96
C ALA A 256 3.90 -4.45 -10.90
N ARG A 257 2.79 -4.98 -10.36
CA ARG A 257 1.78 -5.71 -11.16
C ARG A 257 0.95 -4.82 -12.08
N LEU A 258 0.86 -3.54 -11.78
CA LEU A 258 0.12 -2.56 -12.59
C LEU A 258 0.98 -1.98 -13.73
N SER A 259 2.23 -2.45 -13.91
CA SER A 259 3.18 -1.85 -14.85
C SER A 259 3.30 -0.34 -14.63
N TYR A 260 3.47 0.05 -13.37
CA TYR A 260 3.47 1.45 -12.94
C TYR A 260 4.67 2.21 -13.49
N ARG A 261 4.43 3.31 -14.17
CA ARG A 261 5.43 4.06 -14.93
C ARG A 261 5.65 5.50 -14.45
N ALA A 262 4.84 6.02 -13.55
CA ALA A 262 4.90 7.44 -13.19
C ALA A 262 6.30 7.89 -12.71
N PRO A 263 7.04 7.15 -11.85
CA PRO A 263 8.41 7.55 -11.50
C PRO A 263 9.34 7.64 -12.72
N ALA A 264 9.29 6.66 -13.63
CA ALA A 264 10.13 6.69 -14.85
C ALA A 264 9.74 7.83 -15.80
N LEU A 265 8.47 8.18 -15.88
CA LEU A 265 7.99 9.31 -16.68
C LEU A 265 8.45 10.65 -16.07
N VAL A 266 8.44 10.78 -14.74
CA VAL A 266 8.99 11.94 -14.05
C VAL A 266 10.51 12.05 -14.28
N ALA A 267 11.25 10.95 -14.17
CA ALA A 267 12.68 10.93 -14.47
C ALA A 267 12.98 11.41 -15.89
N ALA A 268 12.25 10.91 -16.89
CA ALA A 268 12.41 11.35 -18.29
C ALA A 268 12.11 12.86 -18.47
N MET A 269 11.13 13.40 -17.76
CA MET A 269 10.84 14.85 -17.80
C MET A 269 11.94 15.69 -17.12
N LEU A 270 12.59 15.16 -16.09
CA LEU A 270 13.75 15.80 -15.45
C LEU A 270 14.97 15.80 -16.36
N GLU A 271 15.26 14.68 -17.02
CA GLU A 271 16.34 14.58 -18.02
C GLU A 271 16.12 15.57 -19.18
N ASP A 272 14.89 15.65 -19.72
CA ASP A 272 14.51 16.61 -20.78
C ASP A 272 14.59 18.09 -20.32
N SER A 273 14.64 18.34 -19.02
CA SER A 273 14.77 19.69 -18.49
C SER A 273 16.17 20.28 -18.58
N GLY A 274 17.19 19.45 -18.80
CA GLY A 274 18.59 19.85 -18.77
C GLY A 274 19.14 20.11 -17.35
N LEU A 275 18.42 19.68 -16.31
CA LEU A 275 18.88 19.79 -14.92
C LEU A 275 20.09 18.90 -14.69
N GLU A 276 21.15 19.47 -14.12
CA GLU A 276 22.37 18.71 -13.82
C GLU A 276 22.26 17.93 -12.50
N HIS A 277 22.83 16.73 -12.45
CA HIS A 277 23.01 15.93 -11.24
C HIS A 277 24.11 16.54 -10.35
N SER A 278 23.81 17.67 -9.73
CA SER A 278 24.82 18.51 -9.06
C SER A 278 24.81 18.43 -7.54
N HIS A 279 23.83 17.72 -6.94
CA HIS A 279 23.60 17.69 -5.49
C HIS A 279 23.50 19.09 -4.84
N ARG A 280 22.87 20.06 -5.52
CA ARG A 280 22.80 21.45 -5.06
C ARG A 280 21.40 21.94 -4.70
N LEU A 281 20.36 21.18 -5.09
CA LEU A 281 18.99 21.64 -5.02
C LEU A 281 18.32 21.30 -3.67
N GLU A 282 17.44 22.17 -3.22
CA GLU A 282 16.42 21.86 -2.21
C GLU A 282 15.26 21.16 -2.94
N VAL A 283 15.03 19.89 -2.64
CA VAL A 283 14.08 19.04 -3.37
C VAL A 283 12.97 18.57 -2.44
N LEU A 284 11.73 18.68 -2.90
CA LEU A 284 10.55 18.11 -2.26
C LEU A 284 9.99 16.97 -3.09
N ASP A 285 9.78 15.82 -2.46
CA ASP A 285 8.96 14.72 -2.95
C ASP A 285 7.58 14.82 -2.28
N ALA A 286 6.63 15.42 -3.00
CA ALA A 286 5.31 15.80 -2.50
C ALA A 286 4.31 14.65 -2.66
N GLY A 287 3.93 14.02 -1.56
CA GLY A 287 3.23 12.74 -1.53
C GLY A 287 4.19 11.60 -1.86
N CYS A 288 5.27 11.49 -1.08
CA CYS A 288 6.39 10.61 -1.41
C CYS A 288 6.05 9.10 -1.33
N GLY A 289 4.92 8.74 -0.68
CA GLY A 289 4.53 7.34 -0.50
C GLY A 289 5.64 6.52 0.15
N THR A 290 5.96 5.37 -0.44
CA THR A 290 7.08 4.50 -0.02
C THR A 290 8.45 4.96 -0.54
N GLY A 291 8.53 6.12 -1.17
CA GLY A 291 9.79 6.72 -1.62
C GLY A 291 10.29 6.25 -3.00
N LEU A 292 9.40 5.83 -3.89
CA LEU A 292 9.79 5.35 -5.24
C LEU A 292 10.49 6.42 -6.09
N CYS A 293 10.13 7.70 -5.93
CA CYS A 293 10.79 8.81 -6.61
C CYS A 293 12.08 9.25 -5.91
N GLY A 294 12.24 8.96 -4.62
CA GLY A 294 13.37 9.43 -3.82
C GLY A 294 14.74 9.14 -4.44
N ALA A 295 14.98 7.88 -4.87
CA ALA A 295 16.24 7.50 -5.52
C ALA A 295 16.47 8.21 -6.86
N LEU A 296 15.40 8.55 -7.59
CA LEU A 296 15.48 9.23 -8.90
C LEU A 296 15.85 10.72 -8.75
N VAL A 297 15.41 11.35 -7.66
CA VAL A 297 15.64 12.78 -7.44
C VAL A 297 16.82 13.08 -6.50
N ALA A 298 17.30 12.09 -5.74
CA ALA A 298 18.46 12.22 -4.86
C ALA A 298 19.74 12.76 -5.56
N PRO A 299 20.06 12.42 -6.83
CA PRO A 299 21.23 12.96 -7.53
C PRO A 299 21.19 14.49 -7.74
N PHE A 300 20.02 15.10 -7.72
CA PHE A 300 19.88 16.56 -7.82
C PHE A 300 19.97 17.24 -6.44
N ALA A 301 19.64 16.50 -5.36
CA ALA A 301 19.36 17.08 -4.06
C ALA A 301 20.61 17.34 -3.21
N ARG A 302 20.75 18.59 -2.72
CA ARG A 302 21.52 18.90 -1.52
C ARG A 302 20.73 18.46 -0.28
N ARG A 303 19.43 18.67 -0.31
CA ARG A 303 18.48 18.25 0.70
C ARG A 303 17.22 17.72 0.03
N LEU A 304 16.84 16.49 0.36
CA LEU A 304 15.61 15.85 -0.10
C LEU A 304 14.66 15.69 1.07
N VAL A 305 13.47 16.26 0.95
CA VAL A 305 12.38 16.14 1.92
C VAL A 305 11.25 15.34 1.28
N GLY A 306 10.74 14.34 1.98
CA GLY A 306 9.52 13.61 1.63
C GLY A 306 8.37 14.02 2.53
N VAL A 307 7.19 14.27 1.95
CA VAL A 307 5.97 14.59 2.69
C VAL A 307 4.87 13.62 2.28
N ASP A 308 4.21 13.01 3.25
CA ASP A 308 3.05 12.15 3.04
C ASP A 308 2.08 12.21 4.22
N LEU A 309 0.80 11.86 4.01
CA LEU A 309 -0.20 11.73 5.06
C LEU A 309 -0.10 10.39 5.81
N SER A 310 0.30 9.31 5.12
CA SER A 310 0.33 7.97 5.67
C SER A 310 1.61 7.71 6.44
N GLN A 311 1.47 7.38 7.73
CA GLN A 311 2.59 6.99 8.57
C GLN A 311 3.21 5.67 8.10
N GLY A 312 2.39 4.73 7.63
CA GLY A 312 2.84 3.45 7.08
C GLY A 312 3.72 3.64 5.84
N MET A 313 3.33 4.55 4.93
CA MET A 313 4.12 4.88 3.74
C MET A 313 5.47 5.50 4.11
N LEU A 314 5.48 6.46 5.04
CA LEU A 314 6.72 7.12 5.50
C LEU A 314 7.68 6.14 6.17
N ALA A 315 7.19 5.11 6.87
CA ALA A 315 8.02 4.07 7.44
C ALA A 315 8.81 3.31 6.36
N HIS A 316 8.17 2.94 5.24
CA HIS A 316 8.84 2.31 4.09
C HIS A 316 9.75 3.29 3.33
N ALA A 317 9.36 4.56 3.19
CA ALA A 317 10.23 5.57 2.58
C ALA A 317 11.54 5.75 3.37
N LYS A 318 11.50 5.63 4.69
CA LYS A 318 12.67 5.69 5.57
C LYS A 318 13.68 4.58 5.28
N GLU A 319 13.21 3.38 4.92
CA GLU A 319 14.07 2.23 4.59
C GLU A 319 14.93 2.48 3.32
N LYS A 320 14.49 3.37 2.42
CA LYS A 320 15.25 3.75 1.21
C LYS A 320 16.54 4.51 1.52
N ASN A 321 16.68 5.12 2.70
CA ASN A 321 17.86 5.85 3.16
C ASN A 321 18.34 6.97 2.22
N VAL A 322 17.41 7.62 1.50
CA VAL A 322 17.73 8.73 0.56
C VAL A 322 17.19 10.07 1.02
N TYR A 323 16.22 10.09 1.94
CA TYR A 323 15.59 11.31 2.44
C TYR A 323 16.36 11.88 3.62
N HIS A 324 16.55 13.21 3.61
CA HIS A 324 17.11 13.96 4.74
C HIS A 324 16.05 14.24 5.81
N ALA A 325 14.77 14.33 5.41
CA ALA A 325 13.64 14.45 6.30
C ALA A 325 12.40 13.78 5.69
N LEU A 326 11.61 13.12 6.52
CA LEU A 326 10.29 12.56 6.18
C LEU A 326 9.27 13.15 7.14
N ILE A 327 8.23 13.79 6.60
CA ILE A 327 7.29 14.63 7.36
C ILE A 327 5.88 14.13 7.12
N LYS A 328 5.17 13.80 8.19
CA LYS A 328 3.74 13.53 8.13
C LYS A 328 2.98 14.85 8.18
N ALA A 329 2.42 15.28 7.05
CA ALA A 329 1.65 16.51 6.94
C ALA A 329 0.66 16.47 5.78
N GLU A 330 -0.39 17.31 5.86
CA GLU A 330 -1.22 17.63 4.70
C GLU A 330 -0.38 18.47 3.73
N LEU A 331 -0.42 18.09 2.46
CA LEU A 331 0.48 18.64 1.45
C LEU A 331 0.32 20.17 1.26
N THR A 332 -0.93 20.65 1.15
CA THR A 332 -1.20 22.05 0.87
C THR A 332 -0.77 22.95 2.03
N ASP A 333 -0.99 22.49 3.27
CA ASP A 333 -0.57 23.21 4.48
C ASP A 333 0.95 23.24 4.59
N TYR A 334 1.61 22.09 4.36
CA TYR A 334 3.07 22.03 4.36
C TYR A 334 3.71 22.96 3.32
N LEU A 335 3.14 23.02 2.10
CA LEU A 335 3.64 23.91 1.04
C LEU A 335 3.48 25.37 1.38
N ARG A 336 2.37 25.78 2.02
CA ARG A 336 2.14 27.16 2.47
C ARG A 336 3.15 27.61 3.53
N ASP A 337 3.51 26.70 4.44
CA ASP A 337 4.49 26.95 5.50
C ASP A 337 5.94 27.00 4.97
N ASN A 338 6.18 26.54 3.73
CA ASN A 338 7.51 26.49 3.13
C ASN A 338 7.59 27.29 1.81
N SER A 339 7.11 28.54 1.83
CA SER A 339 7.17 29.44 0.68
C SER A 339 8.62 29.66 0.22
N GLU A 340 8.83 29.57 -1.11
CA GLU A 340 10.16 29.66 -1.75
C GLU A 340 11.21 28.73 -1.13
N GLY A 341 10.76 27.57 -0.65
CA GLY A 341 11.61 26.59 0.03
C GLY A 341 12.39 25.68 -0.92
N PHE A 342 11.90 25.47 -2.17
CA PHE A 342 12.36 24.40 -3.04
C PHE A 342 12.76 24.87 -4.44
N ASP A 343 13.85 24.29 -4.93
CA ASP A 343 14.32 24.46 -6.30
C ASP A 343 13.65 23.44 -7.25
N LEU A 344 13.31 22.24 -6.71
CA LEU A 344 12.62 21.18 -7.43
C LEU A 344 11.52 20.58 -6.54
N ILE A 345 10.31 20.46 -7.10
CA ILE A 345 9.22 19.71 -6.48
C ILE A 345 8.79 18.60 -7.45
N VAL A 346 8.72 17.37 -6.98
CA VAL A 346 8.13 16.24 -7.71
C VAL A 346 6.90 15.73 -7.00
N SER A 347 5.90 15.23 -7.75
CA SER A 347 4.69 14.66 -7.18
C SER A 347 4.10 13.60 -8.12
N THR A 348 4.13 12.35 -7.72
CA THR A 348 3.61 11.23 -8.52
C THR A 348 2.36 10.64 -7.90
N ASP A 349 1.29 10.58 -8.68
CA ASP A 349 -0.02 10.00 -8.31
C ASP A 349 -0.60 10.49 -6.96
N THR A 350 -0.21 11.71 -6.54
CA THR A 350 -0.70 12.35 -5.32
C THR A 350 -1.82 13.32 -5.62
N LEU A 351 -1.64 14.15 -6.65
CA LEU A 351 -2.62 15.17 -7.00
C LEU A 351 -3.92 14.58 -7.59
N VAL A 352 -3.96 13.29 -7.88
CA VAL A 352 -5.18 12.53 -8.24
C VAL A 352 -6.17 12.41 -7.08
N TYR A 353 -5.80 12.82 -5.86
CA TYR A 353 -6.69 12.93 -4.70
C TYR A 353 -7.25 14.33 -4.48
N PHE A 354 -6.96 15.25 -5.39
CA PHE A 354 -7.50 16.62 -5.44
C PHE A 354 -8.39 16.75 -6.68
N GLY A 355 -9.64 17.15 -6.52
CA GLY A 355 -10.54 17.52 -7.60
C GLY A 355 -10.26 18.94 -8.05
N ASP A 356 -10.52 19.93 -7.18
CA ASP A 356 -10.09 21.31 -7.44
C ASP A 356 -8.59 21.48 -7.15
N LEU A 357 -7.81 21.66 -8.21
CA LEU A 357 -6.37 21.85 -8.13
C LEU A 357 -5.94 23.29 -7.81
N LYS A 358 -6.86 24.29 -7.77
CA LYS A 358 -6.50 25.70 -7.59
C LYS A 358 -5.64 25.94 -6.35
N GLY A 359 -6.10 25.42 -5.20
CA GLY A 359 -5.42 25.62 -3.93
C GLY A 359 -4.04 24.97 -3.87
N VAL A 360 -3.92 23.73 -4.34
CA VAL A 360 -2.66 22.99 -4.30
C VAL A 360 -1.67 23.48 -5.36
N ILE A 361 -2.11 23.84 -6.56
CA ILE A 361 -1.22 24.43 -7.59
C ILE A 361 -0.69 25.80 -7.15
N ALA A 362 -1.53 26.64 -6.54
CA ALA A 362 -1.08 27.92 -5.98
C ALA A 362 -0.05 27.71 -4.85
N ALA A 363 -0.27 26.72 -3.98
CA ALA A 363 0.68 26.38 -2.91
C ALA A 363 2.01 25.84 -3.47
N LEU A 364 1.96 24.96 -4.48
CA LEU A 364 3.15 24.44 -5.18
C LEU A 364 3.95 25.58 -5.83
N ALA A 365 3.26 26.50 -6.54
CA ALA A 365 3.90 27.68 -7.15
C ALA A 365 4.51 28.61 -6.10
N GLY A 366 3.84 28.77 -4.94
CA GLY A 366 4.34 29.55 -3.81
C GLY A 366 5.59 28.95 -3.16
N ALA A 367 5.63 27.61 -3.03
CA ALA A 367 6.75 26.88 -2.44
C ALA A 367 8.00 26.80 -3.35
N LEU A 368 7.82 27.00 -4.66
CA LEU A 368 8.94 27.05 -5.61
C LEU A 368 9.70 28.38 -5.49
N ARG A 369 11.02 28.27 -5.51
CA ARG A 369 11.93 29.41 -5.71
C ARG A 369 11.80 29.98 -7.13
N PRO A 370 12.26 31.22 -7.37
CA PRO A 370 12.44 31.71 -8.74
C PRO A 370 13.29 30.74 -9.57
N ASN A 371 12.88 30.45 -10.80
CA ASN A 371 13.43 29.41 -11.67
C ASN A 371 13.28 27.96 -11.16
N GLY A 372 12.53 27.75 -10.09
CA GLY A 372 12.23 26.41 -9.57
C GLY A 372 11.37 25.59 -10.54
N LEU A 373 11.53 24.29 -10.49
CA LEU A 373 10.89 23.33 -11.36
C LEU A 373 9.89 22.45 -10.58
N LEU A 374 8.70 22.27 -11.14
CA LEU A 374 7.68 21.34 -10.68
C LEU A 374 7.47 20.25 -11.71
N VAL A 375 7.51 18.98 -11.30
CA VAL A 375 7.16 17.84 -12.16
C VAL A 375 6.14 16.97 -11.45
N PHE A 376 4.99 16.73 -12.09
CA PHE A 376 3.94 15.92 -11.47
C PHE A 376 3.11 15.14 -12.49
N THR A 377 2.32 14.18 -11.98
CA THR A 377 1.41 13.38 -12.78
C THR A 377 -0.03 13.54 -12.34
N LEU A 378 -0.96 13.42 -13.29
CA LEU A 378 -2.41 13.40 -13.09
C LEU A 378 -3.04 12.30 -13.93
N GLU A 379 -4.17 11.74 -13.51
CA GLU A 379 -5.03 10.96 -14.40
C GLU A 379 -5.76 11.91 -15.36
N GLN A 380 -5.74 11.55 -16.64
CA GLN A 380 -6.41 12.34 -17.67
C GLN A 380 -7.89 11.95 -17.75
N ALA A 381 -8.77 12.93 -17.73
CA ALA A 381 -10.19 12.72 -17.95
C ALA A 381 -10.44 12.15 -19.37
N ALA A 382 -11.29 11.12 -19.48
CA ALA A 382 -11.64 10.52 -20.75
C ALA A 382 -12.26 11.58 -21.70
N GLY A 383 -11.86 11.54 -22.97
CA GLY A 383 -12.32 12.50 -23.98
C GLY A 383 -13.82 12.40 -24.17
N GLY A 384 -14.53 13.53 -24.04
CA GLY A 384 -15.96 13.67 -24.26
C GLY A 384 -16.72 14.56 -23.29
N SER A 385 -16.14 14.92 -22.16
CA SER A 385 -16.75 15.84 -21.20
C SER A 385 -16.36 17.30 -21.55
N ALA A 386 -16.86 17.82 -22.67
CA ALA A 386 -16.66 19.22 -23.00
C ALA A 386 -17.21 20.11 -21.86
N GLY A 387 -16.32 20.82 -21.16
CA GLY A 387 -16.67 21.76 -20.09
C GLY A 387 -16.52 21.25 -18.66
N VAL A 388 -16.07 20.00 -18.42
CA VAL A 388 -15.80 19.51 -17.07
C VAL A 388 -14.30 19.62 -16.78
N ASP A 389 -13.95 20.37 -15.75
CA ASP A 389 -12.56 20.61 -15.34
C ASP A 389 -11.93 19.36 -14.71
N TYR A 390 -12.68 18.67 -13.83
CA TYR A 390 -12.27 17.44 -13.18
C TYR A 390 -13.48 16.56 -12.83
N ARG A 391 -13.24 15.28 -12.58
CA ARG A 391 -14.26 14.31 -12.21
C ARG A 391 -13.73 13.34 -11.16
N LEU A 392 -14.56 13.01 -10.17
CA LEU A 392 -14.31 11.90 -9.26
C LEU A 392 -14.75 10.60 -9.93
N GLU A 393 -13.81 9.71 -10.18
CA GLU A 393 -14.05 8.43 -10.85
C GLU A 393 -14.47 7.35 -9.83
N LEU A 394 -15.16 6.32 -10.31
CA LEU A 394 -15.68 5.21 -9.48
C LEU A 394 -14.60 4.49 -8.65
N HIS A 395 -13.34 4.57 -9.03
CA HIS A 395 -12.22 4.03 -8.25
C HIS A 395 -11.73 4.95 -7.11
N GLY A 396 -12.34 6.14 -6.94
CA GLY A 396 -12.07 7.08 -5.85
C GLY A 396 -10.93 8.07 -6.10
N ARG A 397 -10.37 8.14 -7.31
CA ARG A 397 -9.41 9.16 -7.72
C ARG A 397 -10.05 10.17 -8.68
N TYR A 398 -9.47 11.35 -8.75
CA TYR A 398 -9.90 12.40 -9.69
C TYR A 398 -9.13 12.31 -11.00
N SER A 399 -9.84 12.46 -12.09
CA SER A 399 -9.29 12.70 -13.42
C SER A 399 -9.48 14.18 -13.80
N HIS A 400 -8.55 14.74 -14.60
CA HIS A 400 -8.54 16.15 -14.94
C HIS A 400 -8.44 16.37 -16.44
N SER A 401 -9.09 17.43 -16.95
CA SER A 401 -8.91 17.86 -18.32
C SER A 401 -7.58 18.61 -18.48
N GLN A 402 -6.88 18.37 -19.59
CA GLN A 402 -5.61 19.04 -19.88
C GLN A 402 -5.79 20.57 -19.91
N ALA A 403 -6.87 21.04 -20.53
CA ALA A 403 -7.17 22.47 -20.63
C ALA A 403 -7.36 23.15 -19.26
N TYR A 404 -7.96 22.45 -18.30
CA TYR A 404 -8.05 22.94 -16.93
C TYR A 404 -6.68 23.11 -16.27
N VAL A 405 -5.85 22.09 -16.40
CA VAL A 405 -4.49 22.09 -15.83
C VAL A 405 -3.66 23.23 -16.44
N GLU A 406 -3.69 23.40 -17.77
CA GLU A 406 -2.98 24.46 -18.47
C GLU A 406 -3.41 25.86 -17.99
N ARG A 407 -4.72 26.08 -17.85
CA ARG A 407 -5.26 27.36 -17.34
C ARG A 407 -4.76 27.66 -15.92
N LEU A 408 -4.76 26.66 -15.04
CA LEU A 408 -4.33 26.85 -13.65
C LEU A 408 -2.83 27.13 -13.54
N LEU A 409 -2.00 26.41 -14.29
CA LEU A 409 -0.56 26.65 -14.31
C LEU A 409 -0.22 28.04 -14.81
N THR A 410 -0.86 28.45 -15.90
CA THR A 410 -0.70 29.80 -16.45
C THR A 410 -1.14 30.88 -15.45
N PHE A 411 -2.30 30.68 -14.80
CA PHE A 411 -2.80 31.62 -13.78
C PHE A 411 -1.86 31.72 -12.57
N SER A 412 -1.17 30.63 -12.24
CA SER A 412 -0.18 30.58 -11.14
C SER A 412 1.22 31.06 -11.55
N GLY A 413 1.39 31.61 -12.73
CA GLY A 413 2.68 32.13 -13.23
C GLY A 413 3.68 31.04 -13.60
N LEU A 414 3.21 29.83 -13.89
CA LEU A 414 4.04 28.70 -14.27
C LEU A 414 4.00 28.45 -15.78
N GLN A 415 5.17 28.36 -16.40
CA GLN A 415 5.30 27.94 -17.79
C GLN A 415 5.37 26.40 -17.85
N SER A 416 4.46 25.77 -18.57
CA SER A 416 4.33 24.32 -18.55
C SER A 416 4.57 23.64 -19.90
N LYS A 417 5.09 22.38 -19.82
CA LYS A 417 5.09 21.39 -20.89
C LYS A 417 4.28 20.18 -20.39
N ILE A 418 3.25 19.80 -21.12
CA ILE A 418 2.39 18.66 -20.78
C ILE A 418 2.54 17.58 -21.83
N VAL A 419 2.72 16.33 -21.39
CA VAL A 419 2.83 15.15 -22.23
C VAL A 419 1.78 14.15 -21.78
N GLN A 420 1.02 13.61 -22.73
CA GLN A 420 0.10 12.50 -22.47
C GLN A 420 0.86 11.19 -22.46
N ALA A 421 0.63 10.35 -21.45
CA ALA A 421 1.29 9.07 -21.31
C ALA A 421 0.39 8.06 -20.59
N GLN A 422 0.68 6.78 -20.77
CA GLN A 422 0.10 5.75 -19.92
C GLN A 422 0.83 5.71 -18.58
N LEU A 423 0.12 5.93 -17.46
CA LEU A 423 0.70 5.89 -16.12
C LEU A 423 0.87 4.46 -15.59
N ARG A 424 -0.12 3.60 -15.85
CA ARG A 424 -0.17 2.20 -15.42
C ARG A 424 -1.22 1.41 -16.18
N THR A 425 -1.34 0.14 -15.89
CA THR A 425 -2.39 -0.74 -16.41
C THR A 425 -3.28 -1.19 -15.25
N GLU A 426 -4.57 -0.88 -15.26
CA GLU A 426 -5.55 -1.36 -14.28
C GLU A 426 -6.59 -2.23 -14.96
N ALA A 427 -6.85 -3.41 -14.39
CA ALA A 427 -7.80 -4.38 -14.91
C ALA A 427 -7.60 -4.69 -16.42
N GLY A 428 -6.35 -4.66 -16.91
CA GLY A 428 -6.00 -4.90 -18.31
C GLY A 428 -6.24 -3.72 -19.25
N ALA A 429 -6.64 -2.56 -18.73
CA ALA A 429 -6.79 -1.32 -19.50
C ALA A 429 -5.68 -0.30 -19.14
N ALA A 430 -5.21 0.44 -20.13
CA ALA A 430 -4.27 1.54 -19.91
C ALA A 430 -4.98 2.68 -19.16
N VAL A 431 -4.35 3.19 -18.09
CA VAL A 431 -4.78 4.42 -17.42
C VAL A 431 -4.08 5.59 -18.08
N PRO A 432 -4.82 6.44 -18.84
CA PRO A 432 -4.23 7.61 -19.47
C PRO A 432 -3.91 8.67 -18.43
N GLY A 433 -2.81 9.37 -18.61
CA GLY A 433 -2.39 10.41 -17.70
C GLY A 433 -1.70 11.58 -18.40
N LEU A 434 -1.55 12.63 -17.63
CA LEU A 434 -0.79 13.82 -17.97
C LEU A 434 0.49 13.81 -17.14
N VAL A 435 1.62 13.99 -17.80
CA VAL A 435 2.93 14.22 -17.16
C VAL A 435 3.28 15.69 -17.41
N ILE A 436 3.38 16.44 -16.34
CA ILE A 436 3.50 17.90 -16.40
C ILE A 436 4.87 18.30 -15.86
N ARG A 437 5.58 19.13 -16.62
CA ARG A 437 6.72 19.90 -16.17
C ARG A 437 6.34 21.38 -16.20
N ALA A 438 6.50 22.09 -15.09
CA ALA A 438 6.18 23.50 -14.99
C ALA A 438 7.34 24.25 -14.31
N ALA A 439 7.72 25.41 -14.84
CA ALA A 439 8.79 26.25 -14.33
C ALA A 439 8.25 27.59 -13.86
N LYS A 440 8.70 28.07 -12.69
CA LYS A 440 8.39 29.39 -12.16
C LYS A 440 9.29 30.42 -12.82
N SER A 441 8.70 31.30 -13.63
CA SER A 441 9.43 32.42 -14.25
C SER A 441 9.90 33.40 -13.20
N VAL A 442 11.05 34.03 -13.42
CA VAL A 442 11.46 35.22 -12.64
C VAL A 442 10.46 36.36 -12.94
N SER A 443 9.75 36.80 -11.94
CA SER A 443 9.00 38.05 -12.07
C SER A 443 9.98 39.19 -12.35
N VAL A 444 10.04 39.67 -13.58
CA VAL A 444 10.70 40.92 -13.87
C VAL A 444 9.85 42.00 -13.17
N GLN A 445 10.17 42.34 -11.93
CA GLN A 445 9.71 43.61 -11.38
C GLN A 445 10.20 44.66 -12.34
N GLN A 446 9.27 45.28 -13.05
CA GLN A 446 9.55 46.51 -13.77
C GLN A 446 10.14 47.48 -12.76
N ALA A 447 11.45 47.69 -12.85
CA ALA A 447 12.09 48.84 -12.28
C ALA A 447 11.55 50.04 -13.08
N GLU A 448 10.42 50.58 -12.63
CA GLU A 448 10.07 51.95 -12.98
C GLU A 448 11.02 52.86 -12.21
N VAL A 449 11.90 53.48 -12.97
CA VAL A 449 12.74 54.61 -12.59
C VAL A 449 11.88 55.88 -12.47
#